data_3d51d1fad4373f61ef2789c8aae732cf
#
_entry.id   3d51d1fad4373f61ef2789c8aae732cf
#
_cell.length_a   1.000
_cell.length_b   1.000
_cell.length_c   1.000
_cell.angle_alpha   90.00
_cell.angle_beta   90.00
_cell.angle_gamma   90.00
#
_symmetry.space_group_name_H-M   'P 1'
#
loop_
_entity.id
_entity.type
_entity.pdbx_description
1 polymer ?
#
loop_
_entity_poly.entity_id
_entity_poly.type
_entity_poly.pdbx_seq_one_letter_code
_entity_poly.pdbx_strand_id
1 'polypeptide(L)'
;MTRSQVLLCACPDLKVEVQDLAQRLTQAGLKVRVSPPLCTPAGLQEQRARLQAEPGEWLVAACGPAQHHGLFQRLAGEGILPVVNLLEEDHLEGAEAAILTALGEEIPVAPGEVLPHREVLVVGGGVGGCQAALDLANAGIKVYLVESSLSIGGTMAQLDKTFPTLDCSICILGPKLVEAAAHPLIELLTYAEVTGIAGRAGHFSVDVTLKPRYVDMSKCVGCGNCAEVCPVIVPSRWNLGLKSRKCIRIIFAQAVPLVATIEKEYCIDCQMCLTACEHSAIDLNCQPEERRLEVGAVVLATGAKPFDPAIRSEYGYGRLPGVLTNLEFERLVCATGPTQGYFQTPAGQPVKRLAFIQCVGSRDQRFLPYCSGYCCTAAIKQAMLALEHEPDVEVTIFFNDIRTSGKGFEELYLRAQAAGVRFIKGLPGRIEAGEDSPLVIVYEDQRGGHRGRLPVDLAVLSLGLAASRQELPFAEGGPVRDDQGFYGSPHPVLQSLESTVPGVFLAGTCQGPRDISETVCTGSGVAARIINLLKRPSA
;
A
#
# COMPACT_ATOMS: atom_id res chain seq x y z
N MET A 1 -17.91 38.59 -7.35
CA MET A 1 -18.03 37.38 -6.53
C MET A 1 -19.47 36.97 -6.56
N THR A 2 -19.83 35.97 -7.39
CA THR A 2 -21.15 35.37 -7.44
C THR A 2 -21.32 34.57 -6.17
N ARG A 3 -22.21 34.98 -5.28
CA ARG A 3 -22.52 34.21 -4.06
C ARG A 3 -23.11 32.88 -4.49
N SER A 4 -22.52 31.78 -4.08
CA SER A 4 -22.99 30.42 -4.36
C SER A 4 -24.41 30.23 -3.82
N GLN A 5 -25.24 29.53 -4.56
CA GLN A 5 -26.65 29.30 -4.22
C GLN A 5 -26.86 27.82 -3.96
N VAL A 6 -27.64 27.48 -2.93
CA VAL A 6 -27.91 26.10 -2.51
C VAL A 6 -29.39 25.79 -2.60
N LEU A 7 -29.75 24.72 -3.30
CA LEU A 7 -31.10 24.16 -3.32
C LEU A 7 -31.14 22.94 -2.42
N LEU A 8 -31.78 23.07 -1.25
CA LEU A 8 -31.99 21.97 -0.30
C LEU A 8 -33.30 21.24 -0.61
N CYS A 9 -33.22 19.94 -0.74
CA CYS A 9 -34.39 19.08 -0.88
C CYS A 9 -34.94 18.70 0.49
N ALA A 10 -36.21 19.06 0.77
CA ALA A 10 -36.91 18.64 2.00
C ALA A 10 -37.48 17.21 1.83
N CYS A 11 -36.61 16.22 1.73
CA CYS A 11 -36.97 14.82 1.65
C CYS A 11 -37.25 14.27 3.05
N PRO A 12 -38.37 13.52 3.27
CA PRO A 12 -38.69 12.92 4.56
C PRO A 12 -37.71 11.81 4.97
N ASP A 13 -36.90 11.29 4.01
CA ASP A 13 -35.92 10.24 4.29
C ASP A 13 -34.56 10.79 4.78
N LEU A 14 -34.40 12.13 4.80
CA LEU A 14 -33.18 12.75 5.35
C LEU A 14 -33.19 12.67 6.88
N LYS A 15 -32.08 12.32 7.46
CA LYS A 15 -31.86 12.25 8.91
C LYS A 15 -31.62 13.63 9.54
N VAL A 16 -31.40 14.64 8.72
CA VAL A 16 -31.05 16.01 9.12
C VAL A 16 -32.28 16.92 9.01
N GLU A 17 -32.49 17.76 10.01
CA GLU A 17 -33.53 18.78 9.99
C GLU A 17 -33.20 19.87 8.98
N VAL A 18 -33.87 19.82 7.81
CA VAL A 18 -33.55 20.66 6.64
C VAL A 18 -33.72 22.16 6.93
N GLN A 19 -34.62 22.56 7.81
CA GLN A 19 -34.84 23.95 8.18
C GLN A 19 -33.65 24.52 9.00
N ASP A 20 -33.14 23.72 9.92
CA ASP A 20 -31.99 24.12 10.74
C ASP A 20 -30.72 24.21 9.88
N LEU A 21 -30.53 23.27 8.94
CA LEU A 21 -29.46 23.31 7.96
C LEU A 21 -29.55 24.54 7.08
N ALA A 22 -30.75 24.88 6.59
CA ALA A 22 -30.98 26.10 5.80
C ALA A 22 -30.65 27.38 6.57
N GLN A 23 -30.95 27.42 7.86
CA GLN A 23 -30.65 28.56 8.72
C GLN A 23 -29.11 28.70 8.91
N ARG A 24 -28.40 27.63 9.18
CA ARG A 24 -26.94 27.62 9.32
C ARG A 24 -26.23 28.09 8.04
N LEU A 25 -26.59 27.52 6.91
CA LEU A 25 -26.02 27.90 5.60
C LEU A 25 -26.33 29.38 5.24
N THR A 26 -27.49 29.89 5.62
CA THR A 26 -27.83 31.31 5.45
C THR A 26 -26.98 32.20 6.36
N GLN A 27 -26.69 31.77 7.59
CA GLN A 27 -25.77 32.48 8.50
C GLN A 27 -24.33 32.47 7.96
N ALA A 28 -23.93 31.41 7.25
CA ALA A 28 -22.66 31.33 6.53
C ALA A 28 -22.59 32.23 5.29
N GLY A 29 -23.65 32.97 4.95
CA GLY A 29 -23.67 33.93 3.85
C GLY A 29 -24.15 33.38 2.51
N LEU A 30 -24.62 32.14 2.47
CA LEU A 30 -25.14 31.49 1.26
C LEU A 30 -26.60 31.89 0.97
N LYS A 31 -26.97 31.90 -0.31
CA LYS A 31 -28.37 31.99 -0.71
C LYS A 31 -28.98 30.60 -0.73
N VAL A 32 -29.77 30.28 0.29
CA VAL A 32 -30.36 28.96 0.46
C VAL A 32 -31.84 28.96 0.07
N ARG A 33 -32.24 27.91 -0.63
CA ARG A 33 -33.65 27.66 -0.97
C ARG A 33 -34.03 26.24 -0.57
N VAL A 34 -35.07 26.09 0.24
CA VAL A 34 -35.62 24.81 0.57
C VAL A 34 -36.73 24.46 -0.44
N SER A 35 -36.65 23.28 -1.01
CA SER A 35 -37.61 22.77 -2.01
C SER A 35 -38.39 21.61 -1.42
N PRO A 36 -39.69 21.45 -1.80
CA PRO A 36 -40.35 20.15 -1.64
C PRO A 36 -39.55 19.02 -2.26
N PRO A 37 -39.83 17.73 -1.92
CA PRO A 37 -39.08 16.60 -2.44
C PRO A 37 -38.92 16.68 -3.99
N LEU A 38 -37.68 16.82 -4.44
CA LEU A 38 -37.33 16.97 -5.86
C LEU A 38 -37.65 15.73 -6.70
N CYS A 39 -37.82 14.57 -6.05
CA CYS A 39 -38.22 13.31 -6.69
C CYS A 39 -39.69 13.29 -7.11
N THR A 40 -40.47 14.31 -6.77
CA THR A 40 -41.88 14.43 -7.25
C THR A 40 -41.96 15.23 -8.55
N PRO A 41 -42.90 14.88 -9.47
CA PRO A 41 -43.09 15.62 -10.73
C PRO A 41 -43.36 17.12 -10.51
N ALA A 42 -44.14 17.46 -9.48
CA ALA A 42 -44.49 18.84 -9.14
C ALA A 42 -43.25 19.62 -8.62
N GLY A 43 -42.46 19.02 -7.70
CA GLY A 43 -41.26 19.62 -7.18
C GLY A 43 -40.20 19.85 -8.27
N LEU A 44 -40.02 18.87 -9.16
CA LEU A 44 -39.11 18.97 -10.28
C LEU A 44 -39.48 20.12 -11.25
N GLN A 45 -40.74 20.19 -11.65
CA GLN A 45 -41.22 21.19 -12.60
C GLN A 45 -41.11 22.62 -12.02
N GLU A 46 -41.53 22.80 -10.76
CA GLU A 46 -41.45 24.09 -10.07
C GLU A 46 -40.02 24.58 -9.95
N GLN A 47 -39.10 23.74 -9.48
CA GLN A 47 -37.72 24.17 -9.28
C GLN A 47 -36.98 24.37 -10.60
N ARG A 48 -37.28 23.61 -11.65
CA ARG A 48 -36.70 23.83 -12.98
C ARG A 48 -37.05 25.21 -13.53
N ALA A 49 -38.33 25.59 -13.48
CA ALA A 49 -38.77 26.91 -13.95
C ALA A 49 -38.09 28.05 -13.18
N ARG A 50 -37.89 27.87 -11.88
CA ARG A 50 -37.24 28.86 -11.01
C ARG A 50 -35.73 28.98 -11.23
N LEU A 51 -35.02 27.87 -11.40
CA LEU A 51 -33.58 27.85 -11.69
C LEU A 51 -33.30 28.53 -13.06
N GLN A 52 -34.21 28.37 -14.03
CA GLN A 52 -34.10 29.05 -15.32
C GLN A 52 -34.37 30.56 -15.22
N ALA A 53 -35.19 31.00 -14.28
CA ALA A 53 -35.53 32.42 -14.09
C ALA A 53 -34.47 33.18 -13.24
N GLU A 54 -33.68 32.48 -12.42
CA GLU A 54 -32.62 33.04 -11.58
C GLU A 54 -31.28 32.48 -12.01
N PRO A 55 -30.57 33.10 -12.96
CA PRO A 55 -29.28 32.62 -13.39
C PRO A 55 -28.25 32.74 -12.28
N GLY A 56 -27.44 31.69 -12.08
CA GLY A 56 -26.41 31.59 -11.07
C GLY A 56 -25.84 30.18 -10.95
N GLU A 57 -24.77 30.01 -10.22
CA GLU A 57 -24.23 28.70 -9.89
C GLU A 57 -25.01 28.10 -8.71
N TRP A 58 -25.74 27.03 -8.96
CA TRP A 58 -26.52 26.33 -7.96
C TRP A 58 -25.88 25.00 -7.58
N LEU A 59 -25.85 24.70 -6.30
CA LEU A 59 -25.57 23.38 -5.75
C LEU A 59 -26.88 22.74 -5.31
N VAL A 60 -27.10 21.47 -5.65
CA VAL A 60 -28.24 20.69 -5.16
C VAL A 60 -27.81 19.82 -4.00
N ALA A 61 -28.41 20.01 -2.84
CA ALA A 61 -28.21 19.15 -1.67
C ALA A 61 -29.48 18.30 -1.45
N ALA A 62 -29.38 17.01 -1.72
CA ALA A 62 -30.50 16.09 -1.77
C ALA A 62 -30.02 14.64 -1.53
N CYS A 63 -30.89 13.65 -1.77
CA CYS A 63 -30.48 12.26 -1.89
C CYS A 63 -29.50 12.05 -3.05
N GLY A 64 -28.62 11.03 -2.93
CA GLY A 64 -27.48 10.85 -3.82
C GLY A 64 -27.83 10.64 -5.30
N PRO A 65 -26.92 11.03 -6.21
CA PRO A 65 -27.11 10.90 -7.65
C PRO A 65 -27.27 9.43 -8.09
N ALA A 66 -26.77 8.47 -7.35
CA ALA A 66 -26.95 7.05 -7.66
C ALA A 66 -28.42 6.61 -7.66
N GLN A 67 -29.27 7.25 -6.85
CA GLN A 67 -30.69 6.94 -6.75
C GLN A 67 -31.54 7.72 -7.77
N HIS A 68 -31.11 8.92 -8.16
CA HIS A 68 -31.90 9.85 -8.96
C HIS A 68 -31.14 10.60 -10.06
N HIS A 69 -30.09 9.99 -10.62
CA HIS A 69 -29.21 10.64 -11.62
C HIS A 69 -29.97 11.30 -12.79
N GLY A 70 -30.93 10.59 -13.39
CA GLY A 70 -31.72 11.14 -14.48
C GLY A 70 -32.69 12.28 -14.08
N LEU A 71 -33.00 12.42 -12.79
CA LEU A 71 -33.80 13.49 -12.24
C LEU A 71 -33.02 14.80 -12.17
N PHE A 72 -31.82 14.74 -11.62
CA PHE A 72 -30.92 15.91 -11.46
C PHE A 72 -30.46 16.45 -12.81
N GLN A 73 -30.26 15.59 -13.81
CA GLN A 73 -30.02 16.02 -15.19
C GLN A 73 -31.18 16.83 -15.77
N ARG A 74 -32.42 16.49 -15.44
CA ARG A 74 -33.62 17.24 -15.89
C ARG A 74 -33.73 18.61 -15.20
N LEU A 75 -33.22 18.75 -13.96
CA LEU A 75 -33.15 20.06 -13.28
C LEU A 75 -32.12 20.97 -13.94
N ALA A 76 -30.98 20.44 -14.32
CA ALA A 76 -29.89 21.21 -14.89
C ALA A 76 -30.17 21.79 -16.30
N GLY A 77 -31.11 21.21 -17.04
CA GLY A 77 -31.32 21.55 -18.45
C GLY A 77 -30.13 21.11 -19.30
N GLU A 78 -29.38 22.06 -19.89
CA GLU A 78 -28.15 21.78 -20.67
C GLU A 78 -26.88 21.75 -19.84
N GLY A 79 -26.93 22.12 -18.54
CA GLY A 79 -25.79 22.15 -17.62
C GLY A 79 -25.73 20.94 -16.68
N ILE A 80 -24.59 20.78 -16.00
CA ILE A 80 -24.43 19.80 -14.91
C ILE A 80 -24.46 20.56 -13.59
N LEU A 81 -25.43 20.23 -12.72
CA LEU A 81 -25.49 20.77 -11.37
C LEU A 81 -24.68 19.85 -10.43
N PRO A 82 -23.77 20.40 -9.62
CA PRO A 82 -23.16 19.62 -8.55
C PRO A 82 -24.22 19.19 -7.53
N VAL A 83 -24.13 17.94 -7.06
CA VAL A 83 -25.09 17.34 -6.13
C VAL A 83 -24.35 16.83 -4.91
N VAL A 84 -24.80 17.23 -3.72
CA VAL A 84 -24.35 16.69 -2.43
C VAL A 84 -25.36 15.68 -1.93
N ASN A 85 -24.89 14.50 -1.52
CA ASN A 85 -25.72 13.44 -0.96
C ASN A 85 -25.93 13.64 0.55
N LEU A 86 -27.11 14.09 0.93
CA LEU A 86 -27.46 14.31 2.34
C LEU A 86 -27.98 13.05 3.05
N LEU A 87 -28.21 11.93 2.35
CA LEU A 87 -28.62 10.67 3.01
C LEU A 87 -27.47 10.00 3.77
N GLU A 88 -26.24 10.35 3.44
CA GLU A 88 -25.04 9.83 4.10
C GLU A 88 -24.69 10.62 5.38
N GLU A 89 -25.37 11.76 5.62
CA GLU A 89 -25.10 12.63 6.75
C GLU A 89 -26.11 12.37 7.89
N ASP A 90 -25.60 11.97 9.05
CA ASP A 90 -26.39 11.62 10.22
C ASP A 90 -26.63 12.82 11.18
N HIS A 91 -25.92 13.94 10.95
CA HIS A 91 -25.98 15.13 11.81
C HIS A 91 -25.77 16.43 11.02
N LEU A 92 -26.28 17.54 11.58
CA LEU A 92 -26.32 18.86 10.97
C LEU A 92 -24.95 19.40 10.57
N GLU A 93 -23.94 19.20 11.38
CA GLU A 93 -22.57 19.68 11.13
C GLU A 93 -21.91 18.96 9.95
N GLY A 94 -22.15 17.66 9.80
CA GLY A 94 -21.68 16.89 8.66
C GLY A 94 -22.32 17.37 7.33
N ALA A 95 -23.65 17.56 7.34
CA ALA A 95 -24.37 18.05 6.19
C ALA A 95 -23.95 19.48 5.77
N GLU A 96 -23.74 20.38 6.75
CA GLU A 96 -23.21 21.72 6.50
C GLU A 96 -21.81 21.67 5.90
N ALA A 97 -20.90 20.88 6.49
CA ALA A 97 -19.54 20.72 6.01
C ALA A 97 -19.46 20.14 4.59
N ALA A 98 -20.31 19.14 4.27
CA ALA A 98 -20.40 18.55 2.94
C ALA A 98 -20.81 19.57 1.87
N ILE A 99 -21.78 20.44 2.17
CA ILE A 99 -22.25 21.49 1.28
C ILE A 99 -21.19 22.56 1.07
N LEU A 100 -20.59 23.07 2.15
CA LEU A 100 -19.54 24.09 2.08
C LEU A 100 -18.31 23.58 1.30
N THR A 101 -17.91 22.32 1.54
CA THR A 101 -16.81 21.69 0.80
C THR A 101 -17.13 21.59 -0.70
N ALA A 102 -18.35 21.23 -1.07
CA ALA A 102 -18.75 21.10 -2.46
C ALA A 102 -18.83 22.46 -3.20
N LEU A 103 -19.06 23.55 -2.47
CA LEU A 103 -19.05 24.91 -2.99
C LEU A 103 -17.62 25.48 -3.09
N GLY A 104 -16.62 24.78 -2.58
CA GLY A 104 -15.24 25.30 -2.48
C GLY A 104 -15.12 26.46 -1.49
N GLU A 105 -16.12 26.67 -0.63
CA GLU A 105 -16.07 27.65 0.44
C GLU A 105 -15.29 27.10 1.64
N GLU A 106 -14.51 27.94 2.28
CA GLU A 106 -13.78 27.58 3.49
C GLU A 106 -14.79 27.29 4.61
N ILE A 107 -14.63 26.14 5.29
CA ILE A 107 -15.35 25.86 6.52
C ILE A 107 -14.93 26.96 7.51
N PRO A 108 -15.86 27.76 8.07
CA PRO A 108 -15.49 28.80 9.03
C PRO A 108 -14.78 28.17 10.23
N VAL A 109 -13.50 28.48 10.40
CA VAL A 109 -12.75 28.11 11.59
C VAL A 109 -13.27 28.97 12.73
N ALA A 110 -13.74 28.38 13.83
CA ALA A 110 -14.24 29.11 14.97
C ALA A 110 -13.16 30.07 15.52
N PRO A 111 -13.52 31.31 15.92
CA PRO A 111 -12.55 32.26 16.45
C PRO A 111 -11.89 31.70 17.73
N GLY A 112 -10.60 31.38 17.66
CA GLY A 112 -9.82 30.81 18.75
C GLY A 112 -9.22 29.44 18.46
N GLU A 113 -9.44 28.84 17.28
CA GLU A 113 -8.75 27.60 16.90
C GLU A 113 -7.26 27.85 16.68
N VAL A 114 -6.46 27.02 17.33
CA VAL A 114 -5.01 26.93 17.11
C VAL A 114 -4.77 26.55 15.65
N LEU A 115 -3.85 27.25 14.97
CA LEU A 115 -3.47 26.92 13.60
C LEU A 115 -3.09 25.43 13.50
N PRO A 116 -3.55 24.71 12.49
CA PRO A 116 -3.23 23.30 12.34
C PRO A 116 -1.73 23.08 12.20
N HIS A 117 -1.24 21.99 12.77
CA HIS A 117 0.14 21.55 12.56
C HIS A 117 0.36 21.32 11.06
N ARG A 118 1.53 21.73 10.56
CA ARG A 118 1.88 21.56 9.14
C ARG A 118 2.72 20.34 8.87
N GLU A 119 3.18 19.68 9.91
CA GLU A 119 3.94 18.45 9.85
C GLU A 119 3.03 17.29 9.48
N VAL A 120 3.58 16.31 8.78
CA VAL A 120 2.85 15.10 8.35
C VAL A 120 3.58 13.86 8.84
N LEU A 121 2.81 12.91 9.39
CA LEU A 121 3.30 11.57 9.69
C LEU A 121 3.05 10.66 8.49
N VAL A 122 4.08 9.92 8.06
CA VAL A 122 3.96 8.82 7.11
C VAL A 122 4.33 7.52 7.81
N VAL A 123 3.38 6.58 7.92
CA VAL A 123 3.55 5.28 8.56
C VAL A 123 3.81 4.22 7.51
N GLY A 124 5.05 3.76 7.45
CA GLY A 124 5.55 2.77 6.49
C GLY A 124 6.49 3.36 5.44
N GLY A 125 7.74 2.91 5.46
CA GLY A 125 8.82 3.34 4.56
C GLY A 125 8.95 2.48 3.29
N GLY A 126 7.87 1.85 2.81
CA GLY A 126 7.82 1.22 1.50
C GLY A 126 7.81 2.26 0.37
N VAL A 127 7.81 1.81 -0.90
CA VAL A 127 7.89 2.71 -2.07
C VAL A 127 6.80 3.78 -2.09
N GLY A 128 5.56 3.45 -1.66
CA GLY A 128 4.45 4.41 -1.60
C GLY A 128 4.64 5.46 -0.51
N GLY A 129 5.09 5.05 0.70
CA GLY A 129 5.38 5.97 1.79
C GLY A 129 6.58 6.87 1.50
N CYS A 130 7.66 6.33 0.92
CA CYS A 130 8.81 7.12 0.47
C CYS A 130 8.42 8.15 -0.59
N GLN A 131 7.56 7.76 -1.56
CA GLN A 131 7.07 8.69 -2.57
C GLN A 131 6.24 9.81 -1.95
N ALA A 132 5.28 9.47 -1.07
CA ALA A 132 4.47 10.45 -0.37
C ALA A 132 5.33 11.42 0.46
N ALA A 133 6.32 10.88 1.19
CA ALA A 133 7.24 11.68 2.00
C ALA A 133 8.07 12.67 1.16
N LEU A 134 8.62 12.21 0.03
CA LEU A 134 9.38 13.05 -0.88
C LEU A 134 8.53 14.16 -1.51
N ASP A 135 7.34 13.83 -2.00
CA ASP A 135 6.46 14.81 -2.65
C ASP A 135 5.98 15.88 -1.64
N LEU A 136 5.68 15.48 -0.40
CA LEU A 136 5.34 16.41 0.68
C LEU A 136 6.52 17.31 1.04
N ALA A 137 7.70 16.74 1.22
CA ALA A 137 8.90 17.48 1.59
C ALA A 137 9.36 18.44 0.50
N ASN A 138 9.30 18.02 -0.77
CA ASN A 138 9.56 18.88 -1.94
C ASN A 138 8.55 20.04 -2.05
N ALA A 139 7.34 19.89 -1.49
CA ALA A 139 6.37 20.98 -1.37
C ALA A 139 6.57 21.88 -0.14
N GLY A 140 7.64 21.67 0.65
CA GLY A 140 8.00 22.45 1.82
C GLY A 140 7.31 22.03 3.12
N ILE A 141 6.78 20.81 3.19
CA ILE A 141 6.11 20.24 4.37
C ILE A 141 7.09 19.33 5.11
N LYS A 142 7.25 19.53 6.42
CA LYS A 142 8.04 18.62 7.26
C LYS A 142 7.33 17.26 7.40
N VAL A 143 8.08 16.18 7.23
CA VAL A 143 7.56 14.81 7.28
C VAL A 143 8.31 13.99 8.31
N TYR A 144 7.57 13.28 9.14
CA TYR A 144 8.08 12.18 9.96
C TYR A 144 7.79 10.86 9.25
N LEU A 145 8.84 10.18 8.74
CA LEU A 145 8.70 8.89 8.06
C LEU A 145 9.05 7.77 9.03
N VAL A 146 8.03 7.06 9.54
CA VAL A 146 8.18 5.97 10.52
C VAL A 146 8.16 4.62 9.83
N GLU A 147 9.20 3.80 10.04
CA GLU A 147 9.33 2.46 9.48
C GLU A 147 9.67 1.44 10.58
N SER A 148 8.93 0.36 10.64
CA SER A 148 9.09 -0.70 11.65
C SER A 148 10.30 -1.59 11.41
N SER A 149 10.75 -1.71 10.17
CA SER A 149 11.95 -2.47 9.81
C SER A 149 13.24 -1.66 10.01
N LEU A 150 14.37 -2.33 9.86
CA LEU A 150 15.70 -1.72 10.04
C LEU A 150 16.07 -0.71 8.94
N SER A 151 15.38 -0.74 7.82
CA SER A 151 15.61 0.10 6.63
C SER A 151 14.30 0.39 5.93
N ILE A 152 14.22 1.54 5.27
CA ILE A 152 13.15 1.82 4.31
C ILE A 152 13.35 1.03 3.01
N GLY A 153 12.32 0.98 2.16
CA GLY A 153 12.30 0.30 0.87
C GLY A 153 11.22 -0.79 0.74
N GLY A 154 10.77 -1.34 1.86
CA GLY A 154 9.68 -2.34 1.88
C GLY A 154 9.98 -3.56 1.01
N THR A 155 8.92 -4.18 0.48
CA THR A 155 9.03 -5.38 -0.35
C THR A 155 9.77 -5.13 -1.68
N MET A 156 9.69 -3.91 -2.24
CA MET A 156 10.38 -3.58 -3.48
C MET A 156 11.91 -3.76 -3.37
N ALA A 157 12.49 -3.50 -2.19
CA ALA A 157 13.92 -3.71 -1.95
C ALA A 157 14.35 -5.20 -1.92
N GLN A 158 13.39 -6.13 -1.84
CA GLN A 158 13.65 -7.58 -1.90
C GLN A 158 13.54 -8.15 -3.30
N LEU A 159 12.99 -7.41 -4.27
CA LEU A 159 12.85 -7.86 -5.66
C LEU A 159 14.18 -7.74 -6.41
N ASP A 160 14.38 -8.60 -7.38
CA ASP A 160 15.51 -8.52 -8.30
C ASP A 160 15.25 -7.45 -9.39
N LYS A 161 14.20 -7.67 -10.20
CA LYS A 161 13.81 -6.74 -11.26
C LYS A 161 12.34 -6.33 -11.14
N THR A 162 11.98 -5.22 -11.79
CA THR A 162 10.60 -4.76 -11.94
C THR A 162 10.01 -5.21 -13.27
N PHE A 163 8.71 -5.11 -13.44
CA PHE A 163 8.03 -5.31 -14.72
C PHE A 163 7.34 -4.01 -15.16
N PRO A 164 7.11 -3.79 -16.46
CA PRO A 164 7.33 -4.67 -17.60
C PRO A 164 8.73 -4.58 -18.24
N THR A 165 9.57 -3.65 -17.81
CA THR A 165 10.85 -3.29 -18.45
C THR A 165 11.99 -4.23 -18.10
N LEU A 166 11.88 -5.00 -17.03
CA LEU A 166 12.92 -5.86 -16.43
C LEU A 166 14.13 -5.06 -15.90
N ASP A 167 13.87 -3.85 -15.42
CA ASP A 167 14.90 -3.02 -14.80
C ASP A 167 15.20 -3.49 -13.37
N CYS A 168 16.43 -3.27 -12.92
CA CYS A 168 16.87 -3.59 -11.56
C CYS A 168 16.05 -2.83 -10.52
N SER A 169 15.39 -3.55 -9.64
CA SER A 169 14.48 -2.99 -8.64
C SER A 169 15.17 -2.02 -7.68
N ILE A 170 16.32 -2.43 -7.11
CA ILE A 170 17.05 -1.60 -6.16
C ILE A 170 17.74 -0.42 -6.84
N CYS A 171 18.07 -0.53 -8.14
CA CYS A 171 18.67 0.57 -8.91
C CYS A 171 17.68 1.72 -9.12
N ILE A 172 16.39 1.40 -9.26
CA ILE A 172 15.30 2.39 -9.35
C ILE A 172 14.96 2.93 -7.96
N LEU A 173 14.87 2.05 -6.96
CA LEU A 173 14.45 2.41 -5.61
C LEU A 173 15.53 3.14 -4.83
N GLY A 174 16.79 2.70 -4.93
CA GLY A 174 17.92 3.18 -4.12
C GLY A 174 18.09 4.71 -4.13
N PRO A 175 18.08 5.40 -5.28
CA PRO A 175 18.15 6.85 -5.32
C PRO A 175 17.05 7.53 -4.50
N LYS A 176 15.81 7.03 -4.58
CA LYS A 176 14.67 7.56 -3.79
C LYS A 176 14.86 7.36 -2.29
N LEU A 177 15.42 6.22 -1.87
CA LEU A 177 15.69 5.96 -0.45
C LEU A 177 16.77 6.92 0.09
N VAL A 178 17.83 7.13 -0.68
CA VAL A 178 18.90 8.08 -0.32
C VAL A 178 18.38 9.51 -0.28
N GLU A 179 17.59 9.91 -1.27
CA GLU A 179 16.94 11.22 -1.32
C GLU A 179 16.05 11.45 -0.10
N ALA A 180 15.19 10.46 0.24
CA ALA A 180 14.32 10.55 1.41
C ALA A 180 15.10 10.68 2.74
N ALA A 181 16.22 9.96 2.87
CA ALA A 181 17.05 10.04 4.07
C ALA A 181 17.89 11.32 4.16
N ALA A 182 18.25 11.92 3.03
CA ALA A 182 19.06 13.13 2.97
C ALA A 182 18.22 14.42 2.94
N HIS A 183 16.91 14.33 2.73
CA HIS A 183 16.04 15.49 2.58
C HIS A 183 15.89 16.25 3.90
N PRO A 184 16.18 17.58 3.97
CA PRO A 184 16.19 18.34 5.22
C PRO A 184 14.83 18.41 5.94
N LEU A 185 13.73 18.20 5.21
CA LEU A 185 12.37 18.21 5.76
C LEU A 185 11.82 16.79 6.04
N ILE A 186 12.60 15.73 5.82
CA ILE A 186 12.20 14.37 6.19
C ILE A 186 13.01 13.92 7.40
N GLU A 187 12.31 13.64 8.49
CA GLU A 187 12.89 12.98 9.65
C GLU A 187 12.59 11.49 9.58
N LEU A 188 13.63 10.70 9.30
CA LEU A 188 13.52 9.26 9.10
C LEU A 188 13.65 8.51 10.43
N LEU A 189 12.59 7.84 10.87
CA LEU A 189 12.50 7.04 12.08
C LEU A 189 12.37 5.56 11.71
N THR A 190 13.50 4.87 11.59
CA THR A 190 13.53 3.43 11.27
C THR A 190 13.73 2.58 12.51
N TYR A 191 13.27 1.32 12.47
CA TYR A 191 13.17 0.42 13.61
C TYR A 191 12.28 1.04 14.70
N ALA A 192 11.20 1.71 14.26
CA ALA A 192 10.29 2.47 15.09
C ALA A 192 8.83 2.04 14.87
N GLU A 193 8.03 2.06 15.89
CA GLU A 193 6.62 1.69 15.86
C GLU A 193 5.76 2.82 16.40
N VAL A 194 4.63 3.08 15.72
CA VAL A 194 3.61 3.98 16.23
C VAL A 194 2.85 3.26 17.34
N THR A 195 2.87 3.81 18.55
CA THR A 195 2.28 3.23 19.75
C THR A 195 1.04 3.96 20.26
N GLY A 196 0.71 5.12 19.67
CA GLY A 196 -0.51 5.87 19.95
C GLY A 196 -0.80 6.90 18.87
N ILE A 197 -2.07 7.07 18.50
CA ILE A 197 -2.56 8.15 17.64
C ILE A 197 -3.83 8.70 18.30
N ALA A 198 -3.82 9.98 18.66
CA ALA A 198 -4.95 10.67 19.23
C ALA A 198 -5.17 12.02 18.55
N GLY A 199 -6.38 12.58 18.67
CA GLY A 199 -6.70 13.89 18.11
C GLY A 199 -7.47 13.81 16.79
N ARG A 200 -7.47 14.91 16.04
CA ARG A 200 -8.28 15.11 14.82
C ARG A 200 -7.45 15.75 13.72
N ALA A 201 -8.01 15.84 12.51
CA ALA A 201 -7.40 16.54 11.39
C ALA A 201 -6.84 17.92 11.81
N GLY A 202 -5.60 18.19 11.45
CA GLY A 202 -4.86 19.38 11.86
C GLY A 202 -4.17 19.27 13.24
N HIS A 203 -4.56 18.36 14.10
CA HIS A 203 -4.13 18.30 15.51
C HIS A 203 -4.01 16.86 16.01
N PHE A 204 -3.21 16.05 15.33
CA PHE A 204 -2.89 14.70 15.79
C PHE A 204 -1.67 14.73 16.72
N SER A 205 -1.77 14.04 17.85
CA SER A 205 -0.65 13.69 18.72
C SER A 205 -0.34 12.22 18.56
N VAL A 206 0.91 11.90 18.18
CA VAL A 206 1.35 10.56 17.84
C VAL A 206 2.50 10.14 18.73
N ASP A 207 2.35 9.02 19.42
CA ASP A 207 3.41 8.40 20.20
C ASP A 207 4.15 7.38 19.33
N VAL A 208 5.48 7.45 19.33
CA VAL A 208 6.38 6.58 18.55
C VAL A 208 7.47 6.03 19.44
N THR A 209 7.63 4.71 19.43
CA THR A 209 8.71 4.01 20.13
C THR A 209 9.81 3.61 19.15
N LEU A 210 11.02 4.12 19.33
CA LEU A 210 12.22 3.69 18.61
C LEU A 210 12.84 2.51 19.35
N LYS A 211 12.96 1.38 18.69
CA LYS A 211 13.56 0.17 19.25
C LYS A 211 15.08 0.30 19.30
N PRO A 212 15.74 -0.21 20.34
CA PRO A 212 17.19 -0.13 20.47
C PRO A 212 17.88 -0.96 19.38
N ARG A 213 18.73 -0.32 18.59
CA ARG A 213 19.60 -1.02 17.62
C ARG A 213 20.85 -1.61 18.28
N TYR A 214 21.16 -1.16 19.50
CA TYR A 214 22.42 -1.42 20.20
C TYR A 214 23.66 -0.95 19.42
N VAL A 215 23.45 -0.03 18.48
CA VAL A 215 24.45 0.60 17.62
C VAL A 215 24.08 2.06 17.43
N ASP A 216 24.99 2.94 17.78
CA ASP A 216 24.88 4.39 17.57
C ASP A 216 24.96 4.69 16.07
N MET A 217 23.85 5.15 15.50
CA MET A 217 23.74 5.44 14.07
C MET A 217 24.63 6.59 13.60
N SER A 218 24.99 7.51 14.51
CA SER A 218 25.86 8.65 14.18
C SER A 218 27.33 8.26 14.05
N LYS A 219 27.74 7.14 14.68
CA LYS A 219 29.11 6.61 14.66
C LYS A 219 29.29 5.44 13.69
N CYS A 220 28.23 4.69 13.41
CA CYS A 220 28.31 3.51 12.56
C CYS A 220 28.48 3.91 11.09
N VAL A 221 29.57 3.46 10.48
CA VAL A 221 29.87 3.69 9.05
C VAL A 221 29.47 2.51 8.15
N GLY A 222 28.81 1.50 8.68
CA GLY A 222 28.33 0.36 7.90
C GLY A 222 29.45 -0.58 7.37
N CYS A 223 30.63 -0.64 7.99
CA CYS A 223 31.77 -1.44 7.49
C CYS A 223 31.56 -2.96 7.57
N GLY A 224 30.71 -3.46 8.48
CA GLY A 224 30.41 -4.89 8.61
C GLY A 224 31.36 -5.70 9.52
N ASN A 225 32.49 -5.16 9.99
CA ASN A 225 33.51 -5.87 10.81
C ASN A 225 32.89 -6.56 12.04
N CYS A 226 31.92 -5.92 12.67
CA CYS A 226 31.20 -6.48 13.82
C CYS A 226 30.42 -7.76 13.48
N ALA A 227 29.91 -7.90 12.24
CA ALA A 227 29.23 -9.10 11.81
C ALA A 227 30.19 -10.26 11.54
N GLU A 228 31.38 -9.98 11.03
CA GLU A 228 32.39 -11.02 10.74
C GLU A 228 32.79 -11.79 11.99
N VAL A 229 33.01 -11.08 13.11
CA VAL A 229 33.44 -11.69 14.39
C VAL A 229 32.31 -12.29 15.21
N CYS A 230 31.03 -12.04 14.84
CA CYS A 230 29.91 -12.55 15.61
C CYS A 230 29.80 -14.09 15.48
N PRO A 231 29.82 -14.86 16.58
CA PRO A 231 29.69 -16.32 16.52
C PRO A 231 28.26 -16.79 16.27
N VAL A 232 27.25 -15.97 16.56
CA VAL A 232 25.87 -16.35 16.52
C VAL A 232 25.32 -16.30 15.09
N ILE A 233 24.75 -17.42 14.63
CA ILE A 233 24.16 -17.59 13.31
C ILE A 233 22.68 -17.91 13.48
N VAL A 234 21.82 -17.15 12.75
CA VAL A 234 20.36 -17.31 12.79
C VAL A 234 19.79 -17.23 11.37
N PRO A 235 18.56 -17.75 11.11
CA PRO A 235 17.93 -17.62 9.81
C PRO A 235 17.73 -16.16 9.40
N SER A 236 17.95 -15.86 8.13
CA SER A 236 17.74 -14.52 7.58
C SER A 236 16.27 -14.28 7.24
N ARG A 237 15.56 -13.49 8.02
CA ARG A 237 14.19 -13.05 7.69
C ARG A 237 14.14 -12.26 6.39
N TRP A 238 15.18 -11.48 6.07
CA TRP A 238 15.29 -10.74 4.82
C TRP A 238 15.31 -11.65 3.58
N ASN A 239 16.00 -12.78 3.68
CA ASN A 239 16.03 -13.81 2.65
C ASN A 239 15.00 -14.93 2.90
N LEU A 240 13.93 -14.67 3.66
CA LEU A 240 12.82 -15.59 3.90
C LEU A 240 13.24 -16.98 4.42
N GLY A 241 14.33 -17.04 5.19
CA GLY A 241 14.87 -18.28 5.71
C GLY A 241 15.82 -19.05 4.78
N LEU A 242 15.94 -18.65 3.50
CA LEU A 242 16.77 -19.33 2.49
C LEU A 242 18.29 -19.22 2.76
N LYS A 243 18.70 -18.36 3.68
CA LYS A 243 20.10 -18.16 4.09
C LYS A 243 20.19 -17.86 5.57
N SER A 244 21.28 -18.28 6.20
CA SER A 244 21.63 -17.85 7.55
C SER A 244 22.36 -16.51 7.54
N ARG A 245 22.33 -15.80 8.68
CA ARG A 245 22.98 -14.52 8.91
C ARG A 245 23.53 -14.43 10.33
N LYS A 246 24.38 -13.45 10.57
CA LYS A 246 24.87 -13.13 11.92
C LYS A 246 23.80 -12.41 12.75
N CYS A 247 23.87 -12.51 14.08
CA CYS A 247 22.99 -11.81 15.01
C CYS A 247 23.12 -10.29 14.89
N ILE A 248 24.37 -9.77 14.81
CA ILE A 248 24.64 -8.38 14.42
C ILE A 248 24.84 -8.31 12.91
N ARG A 249 24.16 -7.37 12.25
CA ARG A 249 24.23 -7.24 10.79
C ARG A 249 23.71 -5.90 10.27
N ILE A 250 24.09 -5.59 9.05
CA ILE A 250 23.37 -4.69 8.16
C ILE A 250 22.32 -5.53 7.43
N ILE A 251 21.08 -5.05 7.29
CA ILE A 251 19.97 -5.85 6.76
C ILE A 251 20.17 -6.25 5.30
N PHE A 252 20.64 -5.33 4.45
CA PHE A 252 21.09 -5.54 3.07
C PHE A 252 22.06 -4.44 2.63
N ALA A 253 22.80 -4.64 1.55
CA ALA A 253 23.93 -3.79 1.17
C ALA A 253 23.56 -2.33 0.83
N GLN A 254 22.34 -2.09 0.32
CA GLN A 254 21.84 -0.75 -0.03
C GLN A 254 20.84 -0.23 1.02
N ALA A 255 20.91 -0.72 2.25
CA ALA A 255 19.99 -0.31 3.33
C ALA A 255 20.10 1.19 3.63
N VAL A 256 18.97 1.79 3.92
CA VAL A 256 18.88 3.20 4.34
C VAL A 256 18.07 3.27 5.64
N PRO A 257 18.72 3.60 6.76
CA PRO A 257 20.16 3.89 6.96
C PRO A 257 21.05 2.64 6.83
N LEU A 258 22.29 2.84 6.40
CA LEU A 258 23.30 1.78 6.29
C LEU A 258 23.99 1.58 7.64
N VAL A 259 23.29 0.97 8.59
CA VAL A 259 23.71 0.81 9.98
C VAL A 259 23.53 -0.63 10.43
N ALA A 260 24.51 -1.14 11.16
CA ALA A 260 24.41 -2.44 11.81
C ALA A 260 23.35 -2.41 12.93
N THR A 261 22.76 -3.55 13.22
CA THR A 261 21.79 -3.73 14.32
C THR A 261 22.01 -5.08 14.97
N ILE A 262 21.93 -5.13 16.29
CA ILE A 262 21.95 -6.37 17.07
C ILE A 262 20.51 -6.78 17.36
N GLU A 263 20.12 -8.00 16.99
CA GLU A 263 18.88 -8.62 17.46
C GLU A 263 19.14 -9.25 18.84
N LYS A 264 18.82 -8.50 19.89
CA LYS A 264 19.19 -8.85 21.27
C LYS A 264 18.62 -10.20 21.71
N GLU A 265 17.49 -10.62 21.16
CA GLU A 265 16.85 -11.93 21.42
C GLU A 265 17.76 -13.14 21.11
N TYR A 266 18.71 -12.98 20.18
CA TYR A 266 19.67 -14.02 19.79
C TYR A 266 21.09 -13.76 20.32
N CYS A 267 21.33 -12.58 20.87
CA CYS A 267 22.66 -12.17 21.32
C CYS A 267 23.08 -12.90 22.61
N ILE A 268 24.24 -13.52 22.62
CA ILE A 268 24.79 -14.22 23.77
C ILE A 268 25.71 -13.33 24.64
N ASP A 269 25.74 -12.05 24.39
CA ASP A 269 26.51 -11.03 25.10
C ASP A 269 28.03 -11.32 25.19
N CYS A 270 28.59 -11.98 24.17
CA CYS A 270 30.03 -12.32 24.11
C CYS A 270 30.95 -11.11 23.89
N GLN A 271 30.44 -9.93 23.59
CA GLN A 271 31.14 -8.66 23.42
C GLN A 271 32.21 -8.61 22.30
N MET A 272 32.36 -9.64 21.47
CA MET A 272 33.36 -9.64 20.39
C MET A 272 33.15 -8.50 19.39
N CYS A 273 31.90 -8.13 19.11
CA CYS A 273 31.56 -7.02 18.23
C CYS A 273 32.00 -5.65 18.78
N LEU A 274 32.04 -5.47 20.12
CA LEU A 274 32.55 -4.24 20.75
C LEU A 274 34.04 -4.05 20.42
N THR A 275 34.83 -5.10 20.55
CA THR A 275 36.27 -5.06 20.28
C THR A 275 36.56 -4.84 18.79
N ALA A 276 35.75 -5.39 17.91
CA ALA A 276 35.91 -5.27 16.45
C ALA A 276 35.43 -3.92 15.88
N CYS A 277 34.73 -3.11 16.67
CA CYS A 277 34.18 -1.83 16.19
C CYS A 277 35.18 -0.68 16.41
N GLU A 278 35.94 -0.32 15.39
CA GLU A 278 36.93 0.78 15.42
C GLU A 278 36.27 2.14 15.71
N HIS A 279 34.97 2.31 15.38
CA HIS A 279 34.23 3.55 15.60
C HIS A 279 33.54 3.62 16.97
N SER A 280 33.71 2.60 17.84
CA SER A 280 33.03 2.53 19.14
C SER A 280 31.51 2.84 19.06
N ALA A 281 30.86 2.33 18.01
CA ALA A 281 29.45 2.58 17.74
C ALA A 281 28.51 1.64 18.49
N ILE A 282 29.02 0.58 19.15
CA ILE A 282 28.17 -0.46 19.77
C ILE A 282 27.95 -0.14 21.25
N ASP A 283 26.66 -0.10 21.65
CA ASP A 283 26.23 0.07 23.04
C ASP A 283 25.17 -0.99 23.38
N LEU A 284 25.56 -2.01 24.16
CA LEU A 284 24.68 -3.10 24.55
C LEU A 284 23.64 -2.71 25.62
N ASN A 285 23.74 -1.51 26.19
CA ASN A 285 22.82 -0.98 27.22
C ASN A 285 21.79 -0.01 26.67
N CYS A 286 21.77 0.21 25.34
CA CYS A 286 20.82 1.09 24.68
C CYS A 286 19.36 0.71 25.04
N GLN A 287 18.57 1.70 25.40
CA GLN A 287 17.16 1.54 25.76
C GLN A 287 16.25 2.03 24.62
N PRO A 288 14.98 1.58 24.58
CA PRO A 288 13.99 2.18 23.69
C PRO A 288 13.84 3.70 23.96
N GLU A 289 13.60 4.46 22.91
CA GLU A 289 13.30 5.90 22.99
C GLU A 289 11.84 6.14 22.65
N GLU A 290 11.13 6.83 23.55
CA GLU A 290 9.75 7.25 23.33
C GLU A 290 9.73 8.69 22.80
N ARG A 291 8.98 8.94 21.75
CA ARG A 291 8.82 10.26 21.13
C ARG A 291 7.36 10.58 20.92
N ARG A 292 6.99 11.84 21.19
CA ARG A 292 5.69 12.39 20.84
C ARG A 292 5.83 13.39 19.70
N LEU A 293 5.01 13.19 18.68
CA LEU A 293 4.99 14.02 17.45
C LEU A 293 3.62 14.68 17.33
N GLU A 294 3.63 15.98 17.03
CA GLU A 294 2.41 16.74 16.72
C GLU A 294 2.34 16.94 15.20
N VAL A 295 1.25 16.50 14.56
CA VAL A 295 1.12 16.50 13.11
C VAL A 295 -0.29 16.91 12.66
N GLY A 296 -0.38 17.53 11.48
CA GLY A 296 -1.65 17.94 10.89
C GLY A 296 -2.36 16.84 10.11
N ALA A 297 -1.61 15.88 9.58
CA ALA A 297 -2.16 14.76 8.83
C ALA A 297 -1.34 13.49 9.01
N VAL A 298 -1.97 12.34 8.77
CA VAL A 298 -1.35 11.02 8.86
C VAL A 298 -1.54 10.27 7.54
N VAL A 299 -0.46 9.70 7.00
CA VAL A 299 -0.49 8.81 5.84
C VAL A 299 -0.23 7.38 6.28
N LEU A 300 -1.15 6.48 5.99
CA LEU A 300 -0.98 5.05 6.20
C LEU A 300 -0.45 4.41 4.91
N ALA A 301 0.81 3.99 4.93
CA ALA A 301 1.49 3.28 3.86
C ALA A 301 2.00 1.90 4.34
N THR A 302 1.23 1.24 5.19
CA THR A 302 1.59 0.03 5.95
C THR A 302 1.69 -1.24 5.12
N GLY A 303 1.34 -1.16 3.83
CA GLY A 303 1.50 -2.25 2.91
C GLY A 303 0.48 -3.39 3.08
N ALA A 304 0.73 -4.49 2.36
CA ALA A 304 -0.01 -5.74 2.43
C ALA A 304 0.97 -6.90 2.70
N LYS A 305 0.44 -8.07 3.02
CA LYS A 305 1.22 -9.30 3.27
C LYS A 305 0.91 -10.35 2.20
N PRO A 306 1.89 -11.19 1.80
CA PRO A 306 1.60 -12.36 0.99
C PRO A 306 0.65 -13.30 1.74
N PHE A 307 -0.21 -13.99 0.99
CA PHE A 307 -1.01 -15.10 1.50
C PHE A 307 -0.10 -16.20 2.08
N ASP A 308 -0.50 -16.82 3.18
CA ASP A 308 0.24 -17.94 3.76
C ASP A 308 0.03 -19.22 2.93
N PRO A 309 1.03 -19.68 2.17
CA PRO A 309 0.89 -20.85 1.31
C PRO A 309 0.79 -22.17 2.08
N ALA A 310 1.16 -22.23 3.36
CA ALA A 310 1.06 -23.42 4.19
C ALA A 310 -0.40 -23.88 4.36
N ILE A 311 -1.35 -22.96 4.25
CA ILE A 311 -2.80 -23.25 4.28
C ILE A 311 -3.22 -24.12 3.08
N ARG A 312 -2.50 -24.01 1.93
CA ARG A 312 -2.72 -24.81 0.72
C ARG A 312 -1.81 -26.04 0.77
N SER A 313 -2.11 -26.96 1.69
CA SER A 313 -1.30 -28.14 1.97
C SER A 313 -1.07 -29.05 0.76
N GLU A 314 -1.97 -29.03 -0.24
CA GLU A 314 -1.86 -29.75 -1.50
C GLU A 314 -0.65 -29.34 -2.34
N TYR A 315 -0.14 -28.13 -2.16
CA TYR A 315 1.07 -27.65 -2.86
C TYR A 315 2.37 -27.98 -2.11
N GLY A 316 2.29 -28.46 -0.86
CA GLY A 316 3.44 -28.98 -0.13
C GLY A 316 4.49 -27.96 0.29
N TYR A 317 4.15 -26.65 0.33
CA TYR A 317 5.04 -25.60 0.84
C TYR A 317 5.49 -25.90 2.28
N GLY A 318 6.78 -25.69 2.57
CA GLY A 318 7.40 -26.03 3.86
C GLY A 318 7.61 -27.53 4.12
N ARG A 319 7.07 -28.42 3.27
CA ARG A 319 7.19 -29.87 3.37
C ARG A 319 7.99 -30.49 2.23
N LEU A 320 7.77 -30.02 1.01
CA LEU A 320 8.48 -30.48 -0.18
C LEU A 320 9.63 -29.50 -0.50
N PRO A 321 10.90 -29.94 -0.43
CA PRO A 321 12.01 -29.11 -0.89
C PRO A 321 11.83 -28.70 -2.36
N GLY A 322 12.10 -27.43 -2.68
CA GLY A 322 11.91 -26.92 -4.04
C GLY A 322 10.53 -26.32 -4.34
N VAL A 323 9.57 -26.35 -3.39
CA VAL A 323 8.36 -25.53 -3.45
C VAL A 323 8.64 -24.21 -2.77
N LEU A 324 8.61 -23.13 -3.54
CA LEU A 324 8.95 -21.77 -3.12
C LEU A 324 7.79 -20.80 -3.35
N THR A 325 7.77 -19.70 -2.63
CA THR A 325 6.94 -18.54 -2.94
C THR A 325 7.58 -17.70 -4.04
N ASN A 326 6.79 -16.86 -4.69
CA ASN A 326 7.29 -15.92 -5.68
C ASN A 326 8.34 -14.94 -5.11
N LEU A 327 8.22 -14.53 -3.84
CA LEU A 327 9.21 -13.65 -3.20
C LEU A 327 10.50 -14.41 -2.85
N GLU A 328 10.41 -15.67 -2.41
CA GLU A 328 11.58 -16.53 -2.22
C GLU A 328 12.34 -16.76 -3.53
N PHE A 329 11.61 -16.94 -4.63
CA PHE A 329 12.21 -17.03 -5.96
C PHE A 329 12.95 -15.74 -6.35
N GLU A 330 12.37 -14.56 -6.10
CA GLU A 330 13.06 -13.27 -6.31
C GLU A 330 14.39 -13.20 -5.54
N ARG A 331 14.37 -13.64 -4.27
CA ARG A 331 15.61 -13.67 -3.48
C ARG A 331 16.60 -14.71 -4.00
N LEU A 332 16.10 -15.82 -4.54
CA LEU A 332 16.97 -16.87 -5.08
C LEU A 332 17.76 -16.38 -6.30
N VAL A 333 17.12 -15.68 -7.23
CA VAL A 333 17.76 -15.21 -8.48
C VAL A 333 18.53 -13.88 -8.31
N CYS A 334 18.31 -13.16 -7.22
CA CYS A 334 18.94 -11.86 -6.99
C CYS A 334 20.44 -12.00 -6.66
N ALA A 335 21.27 -11.15 -7.25
CA ALA A 335 22.72 -11.12 -7.00
C ALA A 335 23.08 -10.89 -5.52
N THR A 336 22.23 -10.19 -4.75
CA THR A 336 22.40 -10.00 -3.29
C THR A 336 21.68 -11.07 -2.45
N GLY A 337 21.12 -12.05 -3.10
CA GLY A 337 20.36 -13.14 -2.50
C GLY A 337 21.23 -14.27 -1.94
N PRO A 338 20.59 -15.36 -1.50
CA PRO A 338 21.26 -16.49 -0.88
C PRO A 338 22.24 -17.22 -1.82
N THR A 339 21.93 -17.27 -3.11
CA THR A 339 22.73 -17.94 -4.14
C THR A 339 23.73 -17.02 -4.83
N GLN A 340 23.78 -15.73 -4.47
CA GLN A 340 24.62 -14.71 -5.14
C GLN A 340 24.30 -14.56 -6.64
N GLY A 341 23.05 -14.80 -7.03
CA GLY A 341 22.58 -14.72 -8.41
C GLY A 341 22.74 -16.00 -9.24
N TYR A 342 23.33 -17.06 -8.69
CA TYR A 342 23.35 -18.36 -9.38
C TYR A 342 21.96 -18.99 -9.40
N PHE A 343 21.51 -19.40 -10.58
CA PHE A 343 20.20 -20.03 -10.75
C PHE A 343 20.26 -21.51 -10.36
N GLN A 344 19.98 -21.77 -9.10
CA GLN A 344 20.04 -23.10 -8.50
C GLN A 344 18.95 -23.27 -7.42
N THR A 345 18.62 -24.52 -7.09
CA THR A 345 17.72 -24.81 -5.98
C THR A 345 18.32 -24.33 -4.65
N PRO A 346 17.53 -24.21 -3.57
CA PRO A 346 18.07 -23.92 -2.24
C PRO A 346 19.14 -24.92 -1.76
N ALA A 347 19.13 -26.15 -2.32
CA ALA A 347 20.12 -27.18 -2.05
C ALA A 347 21.38 -27.11 -2.95
N GLY A 348 21.47 -26.07 -3.83
CA GLY A 348 22.62 -25.87 -4.71
C GLY A 348 22.61 -26.72 -5.99
N GLN A 349 21.48 -27.34 -6.36
CA GLN A 349 21.37 -28.13 -7.59
C GLN A 349 20.94 -27.24 -8.77
N PRO A 350 21.42 -27.49 -9.99
CA PRO A 350 20.99 -26.78 -11.20
C PRO A 350 19.48 -26.94 -11.43
N VAL A 351 18.81 -25.90 -11.89
CA VAL A 351 17.39 -25.89 -12.24
C VAL A 351 17.24 -26.01 -13.75
N LYS A 352 16.64 -27.09 -14.23
CA LYS A 352 16.35 -27.33 -15.64
C LYS A 352 14.87 -27.20 -15.97
N ARG A 353 14.00 -27.43 -14.98
CA ARG A 353 12.55 -27.42 -15.17
C ARG A 353 11.92 -26.61 -14.04
N LEU A 354 11.25 -25.53 -14.39
CA LEU A 354 10.64 -24.58 -13.49
C LEU A 354 9.15 -24.48 -13.77
N ALA A 355 8.33 -24.45 -12.74
CA ALA A 355 6.91 -24.18 -12.91
C ALA A 355 6.42 -23.08 -11.97
N PHE A 356 5.49 -22.25 -12.46
CA PHE A 356 4.76 -21.25 -11.69
C PHE A 356 3.29 -21.67 -11.56
N ILE A 357 2.75 -21.57 -10.34
CA ILE A 357 1.34 -21.83 -10.07
C ILE A 357 0.69 -20.51 -9.69
N GLN A 358 -0.22 -20.04 -10.55
CA GLN A 358 -0.91 -18.78 -10.37
C GLN A 358 -2.05 -18.85 -9.34
N CYS A 359 -2.48 -17.69 -8.86
CA CYS A 359 -3.66 -17.51 -8.01
C CYS A 359 -3.61 -18.29 -6.68
N VAL A 360 -2.43 -18.57 -6.12
CA VAL A 360 -2.34 -19.28 -4.83
C VAL A 360 -2.87 -18.36 -3.73
N GLY A 361 -4.01 -18.75 -3.15
CA GLY A 361 -4.77 -17.97 -2.17
C GLY A 361 -5.72 -16.94 -2.79
N SER A 362 -5.51 -16.47 -4.02
CA SER A 362 -6.37 -15.51 -4.71
C SER A 362 -7.46 -16.15 -5.55
N ARG A 363 -8.59 -15.42 -5.78
CA ARG A 363 -9.73 -15.84 -6.61
C ARG A 363 -10.38 -17.14 -6.10
N ASP A 364 -10.34 -17.34 -4.80
CA ASP A 364 -10.92 -18.49 -4.10
C ASP A 364 -11.79 -17.97 -2.94
N GLN A 365 -13.09 -18.27 -2.97
CA GLN A 365 -14.05 -17.81 -1.95
C GLN A 365 -13.72 -18.28 -0.53
N ARG A 366 -12.92 -19.34 -0.40
CA ARG A 366 -12.48 -19.85 0.90
C ARG A 366 -11.36 -19.03 1.54
N PHE A 367 -10.67 -18.19 0.74
CA PHE A 367 -9.48 -17.45 1.17
C PHE A 367 -9.58 -15.97 0.76
N LEU A 368 -8.99 -15.60 -0.38
CA LEU A 368 -9.03 -14.25 -0.94
C LEU A 368 -9.91 -14.28 -2.20
N PRO A 369 -11.18 -13.81 -2.14
CA PRO A 369 -12.12 -13.92 -3.26
C PRO A 369 -11.74 -13.03 -4.46
N TYR A 370 -10.83 -12.09 -4.25
CA TYR A 370 -10.37 -11.13 -5.26
C TYR A 370 -9.10 -11.57 -5.99
N CYS A 371 -8.80 -10.91 -7.10
CA CYS A 371 -7.52 -11.00 -7.81
C CYS A 371 -6.55 -9.97 -7.24
N SER A 372 -5.31 -10.38 -6.98
CA SER A 372 -4.26 -9.48 -6.49
C SER A 372 -3.62 -8.62 -7.59
N GLY A 373 -4.02 -8.77 -8.86
CA GLY A 373 -3.66 -7.90 -9.98
C GLY A 373 -2.23 -8.00 -10.50
N TYR A 374 -1.26 -8.32 -9.68
CA TYR A 374 0.17 -8.31 -10.04
C TYR A 374 0.76 -9.70 -10.36
N CYS A 375 0.15 -10.80 -9.84
CA CYS A 375 0.78 -12.14 -9.82
C CYS A 375 1.13 -12.66 -11.23
N CYS A 376 0.26 -12.43 -12.22
CA CYS A 376 0.49 -12.90 -13.60
C CYS A 376 1.74 -12.23 -14.20
N THR A 377 1.81 -10.91 -14.13
CA THR A 377 2.94 -10.15 -14.66
C THR A 377 4.23 -10.44 -13.89
N ALA A 378 4.14 -10.60 -12.56
CA ALA A 378 5.28 -11.00 -11.73
C ALA A 378 5.83 -12.38 -12.12
N ALA A 379 4.97 -13.39 -12.31
CA ALA A 379 5.41 -14.72 -12.74
C ALA A 379 5.99 -14.72 -14.16
N ILE A 380 5.39 -13.95 -15.08
CA ILE A 380 5.94 -13.78 -16.42
C ILE A 380 7.33 -13.14 -16.37
N LYS A 381 7.51 -12.09 -15.56
CA LYS A 381 8.80 -11.47 -15.31
C LYS A 381 9.81 -12.48 -14.73
N GLN A 382 9.41 -13.26 -13.73
CA GLN A 382 10.25 -14.29 -13.11
C GLN A 382 10.63 -15.42 -14.10
N ALA A 383 9.72 -15.80 -14.97
CA ALA A 383 10.00 -16.73 -16.07
C ALA A 383 11.06 -16.19 -17.03
N MET A 384 10.97 -14.91 -17.40
CA MET A 384 11.96 -14.25 -18.23
C MET A 384 13.33 -14.14 -17.54
N LEU A 385 13.35 -13.89 -16.21
CA LEU A 385 14.59 -13.92 -15.44
C LEU A 385 15.23 -15.31 -15.41
N ALA A 386 14.43 -16.36 -15.26
CA ALA A 386 14.94 -17.73 -15.30
C ALA A 386 15.63 -18.03 -16.64
N LEU A 387 15.00 -17.64 -17.76
CA LEU A 387 15.58 -17.78 -19.11
C LEU A 387 16.83 -16.91 -19.35
N GLU A 388 16.92 -15.76 -18.68
CA GLU A 388 18.11 -14.90 -18.74
C GLU A 388 19.32 -15.55 -18.01
N HIS A 389 19.06 -16.22 -16.89
CA HIS A 389 20.09 -16.93 -16.12
C HIS A 389 20.48 -18.27 -16.75
N GLU A 390 19.51 -19.02 -17.27
CA GLU A 390 19.69 -20.33 -17.86
C GLU A 390 18.81 -20.43 -19.12
N PRO A 391 19.36 -20.19 -20.31
CA PRO A 391 18.61 -20.17 -21.57
C PRO A 391 17.91 -21.50 -21.93
N ASP A 392 18.43 -22.62 -21.44
CA ASP A 392 17.90 -23.96 -21.70
C ASP A 392 16.87 -24.43 -20.66
N VAL A 393 16.48 -23.57 -19.68
CA VAL A 393 15.49 -23.93 -18.69
C VAL A 393 14.09 -24.05 -19.28
N GLU A 394 13.42 -25.14 -19.03
CA GLU A 394 12.02 -25.33 -19.41
C GLU A 394 11.10 -24.65 -18.37
N VAL A 395 10.39 -23.61 -18.79
CA VAL A 395 9.49 -22.86 -17.91
C VAL A 395 8.03 -23.11 -18.27
N THR A 396 7.22 -23.45 -17.26
CA THR A 396 5.77 -23.65 -17.39
C THR A 396 5.02 -22.75 -16.43
N ILE A 397 3.99 -22.04 -16.89
CA ILE A 397 3.08 -21.24 -16.06
C ILE A 397 1.69 -21.86 -16.10
N PHE A 398 1.18 -22.32 -14.94
CA PHE A 398 -0.19 -22.80 -14.78
C PHE A 398 -1.09 -21.63 -14.39
N PHE A 399 -2.15 -21.38 -15.13
CA PHE A 399 -2.99 -20.21 -14.96
C PHE A 399 -4.48 -20.47 -15.14
N ASN A 400 -5.30 -19.65 -14.54
CA ASN A 400 -6.76 -19.58 -14.79
C ASN A 400 -7.07 -18.64 -15.96
N ASP A 401 -6.66 -17.36 -15.78
CA ASP A 401 -6.65 -16.32 -16.80
C ASP A 401 -5.38 -15.49 -16.61
N ILE A 402 -4.72 -15.13 -17.71
CA ILE A 402 -3.61 -14.18 -17.67
C ILE A 402 -4.20 -12.77 -17.60
N ARG A 403 -3.73 -11.99 -16.63
CA ARG A 403 -4.12 -10.59 -16.43
C ARG A 403 -2.88 -9.72 -16.49
N THR A 404 -2.77 -9.01 -17.60
CA THR A 404 -1.66 -8.12 -17.94
C THR A 404 -2.19 -6.72 -18.23
N SER A 405 -2.98 -6.19 -17.27
CA SER A 405 -3.63 -4.88 -17.39
C SER A 405 -2.65 -3.77 -17.02
N GLY A 406 -1.98 -3.21 -18.00
CA GLY A 406 -1.04 -2.12 -17.83
C GLY A 406 -0.25 -1.87 -19.12
N LYS A 407 0.31 -0.67 -19.25
CA LYS A 407 1.10 -0.32 -20.42
C LYS A 407 2.39 -1.14 -20.46
N GLY A 408 2.59 -1.92 -21.54
CA GLY A 408 3.75 -2.79 -21.73
C GLY A 408 3.62 -4.18 -21.09
N PHE A 409 2.51 -4.48 -20.37
CA PHE A 409 2.35 -5.75 -19.67
C PHE A 409 1.98 -6.89 -20.63
N GLU A 410 1.11 -6.60 -21.59
CA GLU A 410 0.77 -7.57 -22.65
C GLU A 410 1.97 -7.87 -23.53
N GLU A 411 2.77 -6.86 -23.87
CA GLU A 411 4.00 -7.03 -24.64
C GLU A 411 5.02 -7.91 -23.90
N LEU A 412 5.10 -7.80 -22.56
CA LEU A 412 5.93 -8.71 -21.75
C LEU A 412 5.42 -10.15 -21.82
N TYR A 413 4.09 -10.35 -21.79
CA TYR A 413 3.48 -11.67 -21.95
C TYR A 413 3.79 -12.28 -23.32
N LEU A 414 3.63 -11.51 -24.40
CA LEU A 414 3.95 -11.96 -25.76
C LEU A 414 5.44 -12.30 -25.93
N ARG A 415 6.34 -11.50 -25.33
CA ARG A 415 7.78 -11.79 -25.30
C ARG A 415 8.08 -13.11 -24.60
N ALA A 416 7.43 -13.39 -23.48
CA ALA A 416 7.63 -14.64 -22.76
C ALA A 416 7.16 -15.85 -23.56
N GLN A 417 6.03 -15.75 -24.28
CA GLN A 417 5.58 -16.80 -25.20
C GLN A 417 6.58 -17.02 -26.34
N ALA A 418 7.08 -15.94 -26.95
CA ALA A 418 8.09 -16.01 -28.00
C ALA A 418 9.42 -16.59 -27.50
N ALA A 419 9.77 -16.40 -26.24
CA ALA A 419 10.94 -16.98 -25.58
C ALA A 419 10.76 -18.46 -25.18
N GLY A 420 9.61 -19.08 -25.45
CA GLY A 420 9.37 -20.49 -25.20
C GLY A 420 8.74 -20.82 -23.84
N VAL A 421 8.31 -19.81 -23.05
CA VAL A 421 7.55 -20.07 -21.82
C VAL A 421 6.23 -20.75 -22.16
N ARG A 422 5.99 -21.92 -21.58
CA ARG A 422 4.78 -22.69 -21.80
C ARG A 422 3.66 -22.25 -20.85
N PHE A 423 2.49 -21.96 -21.40
CA PHE A 423 1.30 -21.56 -20.66
C PHE A 423 0.24 -22.68 -20.69
N ILE A 424 -0.09 -23.26 -19.53
CA ILE A 424 -1.10 -24.32 -19.39
C ILE A 424 -2.30 -23.74 -18.66
N LYS A 425 -3.47 -23.76 -19.31
CA LYS A 425 -4.72 -23.31 -18.70
C LYS A 425 -5.27 -24.40 -17.78
N GLY A 426 -5.30 -24.09 -16.49
CA GLY A 426 -5.73 -24.96 -15.40
C GLY A 426 -4.80 -24.81 -14.20
N LEU A 427 -5.37 -24.85 -13.01
CA LEU A 427 -4.58 -24.84 -11.78
C LEU A 427 -4.27 -26.29 -11.38
N PRO A 428 -3.02 -26.59 -10.99
CA PRO A 428 -2.67 -27.92 -10.48
C PRO A 428 -3.51 -28.33 -9.27
N GLY A 429 -3.86 -29.61 -9.23
CA GLY A 429 -4.57 -30.18 -8.09
C GLY A 429 -3.66 -30.39 -6.89
N ARG A 430 -2.40 -30.76 -7.12
CA ARG A 430 -1.39 -30.97 -6.06
C ARG A 430 0.03 -31.06 -6.62
N ILE A 431 1.01 -30.95 -5.71
CA ILE A 431 2.42 -31.24 -5.93
C ILE A 431 2.81 -32.46 -5.09
N GLU A 432 3.53 -33.38 -5.69
CA GLU A 432 4.02 -34.62 -5.06
C GLU A 432 5.55 -34.68 -5.12
N ALA A 433 6.17 -35.44 -4.21
CA ALA A 433 7.56 -35.85 -4.39
C ALA A 433 7.66 -36.79 -5.61
N GLY A 434 8.67 -36.58 -6.43
CA GLY A 434 8.92 -37.45 -7.60
C GLY A 434 9.96 -38.54 -7.30
N GLU A 435 9.99 -39.58 -8.13
CA GLU A 435 11.02 -40.64 -8.08
C GLU A 435 12.27 -40.20 -8.87
N ASP A 436 12.09 -39.73 -10.12
CA ASP A 436 13.15 -39.31 -11.03
C ASP A 436 13.36 -37.76 -11.06
N SER A 437 12.59 -37.03 -10.30
CA SER A 437 12.66 -35.56 -10.17
C SER A 437 12.27 -35.14 -8.76
N PRO A 438 12.77 -33.99 -8.24
CA PRO A 438 12.40 -33.55 -6.91
C PRO A 438 10.90 -33.42 -6.69
N LEU A 439 10.19 -32.92 -7.71
CA LEU A 439 8.76 -32.62 -7.65
C LEU A 439 8.03 -33.11 -8.90
N VAL A 440 6.76 -33.49 -8.72
CA VAL A 440 5.81 -33.78 -9.81
C VAL A 440 4.54 -32.97 -9.60
N ILE A 441 4.18 -32.13 -10.57
CA ILE A 441 2.94 -31.37 -10.57
C ILE A 441 1.85 -32.16 -11.26
N VAL A 442 0.76 -32.47 -10.55
CA VAL A 442 -0.42 -33.15 -11.08
C VAL A 442 -1.45 -32.11 -11.48
N TYR A 443 -1.81 -32.09 -12.76
CA TYR A 443 -2.67 -31.05 -13.32
C TYR A 443 -3.68 -31.60 -14.33
N GLU A 444 -4.65 -30.76 -14.68
CA GLU A 444 -5.56 -30.94 -15.81
C GLU A 444 -5.43 -29.73 -16.74
N ASP A 445 -5.11 -29.99 -18.01
CA ASP A 445 -5.14 -28.97 -19.04
C ASP A 445 -6.58 -28.77 -19.52
N GLN A 446 -7.18 -27.64 -19.16
CA GLN A 446 -8.57 -27.31 -19.50
C GLN A 446 -8.78 -27.04 -21.00
N ARG A 447 -7.73 -26.69 -21.75
CA ARG A 447 -7.82 -26.54 -23.21
C ARG A 447 -7.69 -27.86 -23.95
N GLY A 448 -6.72 -28.69 -23.51
CA GLY A 448 -6.47 -29.99 -24.09
C GLY A 448 -7.38 -31.11 -23.58
N GLY A 449 -8.13 -30.88 -22.49
CA GLY A 449 -9.05 -31.84 -21.90
C GLY A 449 -8.37 -33.09 -21.35
N HIS A 450 -7.09 -33.02 -20.98
CA HIS A 450 -6.33 -34.19 -20.49
C HIS A 450 -5.65 -33.88 -19.14
N ARG A 451 -5.47 -34.96 -18.36
CA ARG A 451 -4.67 -34.92 -17.13
C ARG A 451 -3.20 -35.17 -17.44
N GLY A 452 -2.33 -34.45 -16.74
CA GLY A 452 -0.89 -34.58 -16.90
C GLY A 452 -0.15 -34.65 -15.58
N ARG A 453 1.08 -35.13 -15.66
CA ARG A 453 2.07 -35.13 -14.59
C ARG A 453 3.34 -34.46 -15.14
N LEU A 454 3.72 -33.32 -14.59
CA LEU A 454 4.88 -32.55 -15.01
C LEU A 454 6.00 -32.68 -13.97
N PRO A 455 7.11 -33.36 -14.29
CA PRO A 455 8.27 -33.37 -13.42
C PRO A 455 8.97 -32.00 -13.46
N VAL A 456 9.34 -31.44 -12.30
CA VAL A 456 10.01 -30.16 -12.17
C VAL A 456 11.07 -30.20 -11.08
N ASP A 457 12.05 -29.29 -11.16
CA ASP A 457 13.09 -29.13 -10.17
C ASP A 457 12.69 -28.08 -9.12
N LEU A 458 11.94 -27.05 -9.54
CA LEU A 458 11.34 -26.03 -8.69
C LEU A 458 9.88 -25.76 -9.07
N ALA A 459 9.05 -25.52 -8.05
CA ALA A 459 7.68 -25.05 -8.20
C ALA A 459 7.50 -23.74 -7.42
N VAL A 460 7.09 -22.67 -8.10
CA VAL A 460 6.92 -21.33 -7.53
C VAL A 460 5.44 -21.03 -7.36
N LEU A 461 5.02 -20.76 -6.15
CA LEU A 461 3.67 -20.38 -5.79
C LEU A 461 3.50 -18.86 -5.93
N SER A 462 2.70 -18.42 -6.90
CA SER A 462 2.37 -17.00 -7.11
C SER A 462 1.28 -16.59 -6.13
N LEU A 463 1.70 -16.06 -4.99
CA LEU A 463 0.83 -15.76 -3.86
C LEU A 463 -0.03 -14.52 -4.10
N GLY A 464 -1.27 -14.58 -3.63
CA GLY A 464 -2.10 -13.39 -3.48
C GLY A 464 -1.59 -12.46 -2.37
N LEU A 465 -2.01 -11.18 -2.42
CA LEU A 465 -1.78 -10.22 -1.34
C LEU A 465 -3.00 -10.16 -0.43
N ALA A 466 -2.77 -10.36 0.86
CA ALA A 466 -3.75 -10.20 1.93
C ALA A 466 -3.53 -8.88 2.66
N ALA A 467 -4.57 -8.33 3.25
CA ALA A 467 -4.46 -7.16 4.10
C ALA A 467 -3.51 -7.40 5.28
N SER A 468 -2.75 -6.39 5.66
CA SER A 468 -2.00 -6.42 6.92
C SER A 468 -2.99 -6.32 8.08
N ARG A 469 -2.96 -7.31 8.98
CA ARG A 469 -3.82 -7.31 10.17
C ARG A 469 -3.27 -6.46 11.31
N GLN A 470 -2.13 -5.81 11.12
CA GLN A 470 -1.58 -4.92 12.13
C GLN A 470 -2.52 -3.73 12.30
N GLU A 471 -3.07 -3.60 13.47
CA GLU A 471 -3.88 -2.45 13.86
C GLU A 471 -2.97 -1.34 14.36
N LEU A 472 -3.27 -0.11 13.94
CA LEU A 472 -2.64 1.06 14.49
C LEU A 472 -3.45 1.55 15.69
N PRO A 473 -2.80 1.97 16.77
CA PRO A 473 -3.43 2.29 18.05
C PRO A 473 -4.06 3.68 18.04
N PHE A 474 -5.18 3.84 17.32
CA PHE A 474 -6.00 5.05 17.38
C PHE A 474 -6.81 5.09 18.67
N ALA A 475 -6.79 6.23 19.38
CA ALA A 475 -7.47 6.39 20.68
C ALA A 475 -9.01 6.42 20.55
N GLU A 476 -9.54 6.99 19.46
CA GLU A 476 -10.99 7.19 19.23
C GLU A 476 -11.55 6.29 18.12
N GLY A 477 -10.90 5.16 17.87
CA GLY A 477 -11.21 4.28 16.75
C GLY A 477 -10.43 4.67 15.50
N GLY A 478 -9.92 3.65 14.80
CA GLY A 478 -9.12 3.82 13.59
C GLY A 478 -9.96 3.78 12.31
N PRO A 479 -9.31 3.97 11.15
CA PRO A 479 -9.95 3.84 9.86
C PRO A 479 -10.64 2.48 9.68
N VAL A 480 -11.87 2.50 9.18
CA VAL A 480 -12.66 1.28 8.94
C VAL A 480 -11.96 0.42 7.89
N ARG A 481 -12.05 -0.89 8.07
CA ARG A 481 -11.57 -1.87 7.10
C ARG A 481 -12.74 -2.50 6.36
N ASP A 482 -12.52 -2.83 5.10
CA ASP A 482 -13.47 -3.59 4.30
C ASP A 482 -13.54 -5.07 4.75
N ASP A 483 -14.46 -5.84 4.15
CA ASP A 483 -14.65 -7.26 4.43
C ASP A 483 -13.41 -8.12 4.15
N GLN A 484 -12.44 -7.59 3.41
CA GLN A 484 -11.18 -8.24 3.10
C GLN A 484 -10.04 -7.82 4.04
N GLY A 485 -10.32 -6.86 4.93
CA GLY A 485 -9.40 -6.34 5.93
C GLY A 485 -8.49 -5.20 5.45
N PHE A 486 -8.69 -4.68 4.24
CA PHE A 486 -7.99 -3.47 3.75
C PHE A 486 -8.66 -2.22 4.30
N TYR A 487 -7.89 -1.13 4.41
CA TYR A 487 -8.47 0.15 4.82
C TYR A 487 -9.42 0.68 3.76
N GLY A 488 -10.65 0.95 4.17
CA GLY A 488 -11.70 1.50 3.32
C GLY A 488 -11.58 3.01 3.16
N SER A 489 -12.05 3.51 2.01
CA SER A 489 -12.24 4.93 1.74
C SER A 489 -13.72 5.29 1.85
N PRO A 490 -14.07 6.54 2.22
CA PRO A 490 -15.45 6.99 2.30
C PRO A 490 -16.18 6.87 0.96
N HIS A 491 -15.48 7.14 -0.14
CA HIS A 491 -16.00 6.97 -1.48
C HIS A 491 -14.92 6.48 -2.44
N PRO A 492 -15.08 5.31 -3.09
CA PRO A 492 -14.00 4.66 -3.84
C PRO A 492 -13.50 5.43 -5.07
N VAL A 493 -14.25 6.41 -5.56
CA VAL A 493 -13.88 7.23 -6.72
C VAL A 493 -13.54 8.67 -6.32
N LEU A 494 -14.39 9.34 -5.55
CA LEU A 494 -14.23 10.77 -5.23
C LEU A 494 -13.24 11.02 -4.09
N GLN A 495 -13.15 10.08 -3.14
CA GLN A 495 -12.30 10.17 -1.94
C GLN A 495 -11.47 8.89 -1.79
N SER A 496 -10.92 8.40 -2.90
CA SER A 496 -10.23 7.12 -2.96
C SER A 496 -8.93 7.05 -2.16
N LEU A 497 -8.38 8.17 -1.77
CA LEU A 497 -7.11 8.26 -1.02
C LEU A 497 -7.29 8.68 0.43
N GLU A 498 -8.48 9.09 0.82
CA GLU A 498 -8.86 9.38 2.19
C GLU A 498 -9.26 8.11 2.93
N SER A 499 -9.03 8.07 4.24
CA SER A 499 -9.63 7.06 5.10
C SER A 499 -10.99 7.55 5.65
N THR A 500 -11.69 6.68 6.37
CA THR A 500 -12.91 7.06 7.09
C THR A 500 -12.66 7.98 8.30
N VAL A 501 -11.40 8.21 8.67
CA VAL A 501 -11.00 9.17 9.69
C VAL A 501 -10.48 10.44 9.00
N PRO A 502 -11.12 11.59 9.19
CA PRO A 502 -10.66 12.85 8.61
C PRO A 502 -9.19 13.16 8.93
N GLY A 503 -8.41 13.62 7.95
CA GLY A 503 -6.98 13.91 8.11
C GLY A 503 -6.06 12.69 8.06
N VAL A 504 -6.63 11.48 7.93
CA VAL A 504 -5.89 10.23 7.72
C VAL A 504 -6.04 9.77 6.28
N PHE A 505 -4.93 9.58 5.59
CA PHE A 505 -4.86 9.24 4.16
C PHE A 505 -4.23 7.87 3.95
N LEU A 506 -4.53 7.24 2.82
CA LEU A 506 -4.17 5.87 2.51
C LEU A 506 -3.30 5.80 1.24
N ALA A 507 -2.11 5.20 1.33
CA ALA A 507 -1.19 5.05 0.21
C ALA A 507 -0.78 3.60 -0.02
N GLY A 508 -0.81 3.16 -1.27
CA GLY A 508 -0.34 1.85 -1.70
C GLY A 508 -1.24 0.68 -1.29
N THR A 509 -0.60 -0.44 -1.01
CA THR A 509 -1.28 -1.74 -0.83
C THR A 509 -2.04 -1.89 0.49
N CYS A 510 -2.04 -0.93 1.37
CA CYS A 510 -2.89 -0.94 2.57
C CYS A 510 -4.39 -0.79 2.25
N GLN A 511 -4.74 -0.26 1.07
CA GLN A 511 -6.11 -0.14 0.56
C GLN A 511 -6.56 -1.32 -0.31
N GLY A 512 -5.64 -2.15 -0.76
CA GLY A 512 -5.89 -3.27 -1.68
C GLY A 512 -4.63 -3.65 -2.44
N PRO A 513 -4.64 -4.81 -3.12
CA PRO A 513 -3.52 -5.21 -3.94
C PRO A 513 -3.24 -4.21 -5.06
N ARG A 514 -1.98 -3.83 -5.22
CA ARG A 514 -1.50 -2.89 -6.25
C ARG A 514 -0.09 -3.28 -6.69
N ASP A 515 0.29 -2.92 -7.89
CA ASP A 515 1.67 -2.99 -8.35
C ASP A 515 2.50 -1.78 -7.87
N ILE A 516 3.78 -1.73 -8.26
CA ILE A 516 4.71 -0.66 -7.86
C ILE A 516 4.26 0.69 -8.43
N SER A 517 3.88 0.73 -9.72
CA SER A 517 3.48 1.96 -10.41
C SER A 517 2.21 2.55 -9.80
N GLU A 518 1.21 1.71 -9.56
CA GLU A 518 -0.03 2.10 -8.87
C GLU A 518 0.24 2.59 -7.45
N THR A 519 1.15 1.92 -6.73
CA THR A 519 1.56 2.29 -5.37
C THR A 519 2.23 3.67 -5.35
N VAL A 520 3.13 3.96 -6.30
CA VAL A 520 3.78 5.28 -6.45
C VAL A 520 2.75 6.35 -6.76
N CYS A 521 1.82 6.07 -7.70
CA CYS A 521 0.74 7.01 -8.05
C CYS A 521 -0.13 7.38 -6.85
N THR A 522 -0.48 6.39 -5.99
CA THR A 522 -1.25 6.69 -4.77
C THR A 522 -0.45 7.51 -3.76
N GLY A 523 0.85 7.27 -3.62
CA GLY A 523 1.74 8.07 -2.77
C GLY A 523 1.76 9.55 -3.19
N SER A 524 1.96 9.82 -4.48
CA SER A 524 1.91 11.18 -5.05
C SER A 524 0.52 11.81 -4.93
N GLY A 525 -0.54 11.01 -5.16
CA GLY A 525 -1.91 11.49 -5.02
C GLY A 525 -2.24 11.93 -3.60
N VAL A 526 -1.85 11.14 -2.59
CA VAL A 526 -2.01 11.49 -1.17
C VAL A 526 -1.24 12.76 -0.84
N ALA A 527 0.01 12.91 -1.30
CA ALA A 527 0.78 14.11 -1.08
C ALA A 527 0.06 15.35 -1.65
N ALA A 528 -0.47 15.26 -2.87
CA ALA A 528 -1.22 16.36 -3.49
C ALA A 528 -2.48 16.74 -2.69
N ARG A 529 -3.22 15.76 -2.15
CA ARG A 529 -4.39 16.00 -1.29
C ARG A 529 -3.99 16.73 0.01
N ILE A 530 -2.95 16.25 0.68
CA ILE A 530 -2.46 16.85 1.93
C ILE A 530 -1.90 18.26 1.69
N ILE A 531 -1.15 18.48 0.61
CA ILE A 531 -0.64 19.79 0.24
C ILE A 531 -1.81 20.78 0.08
N ASN A 532 -2.89 20.36 -0.56
CA ASN A 532 -4.07 21.21 -0.72
C ASN A 532 -4.78 21.45 0.63
N LEU A 533 -4.82 20.45 1.51
CA LEU A 533 -5.39 20.59 2.86
C LEU A 533 -4.61 21.58 3.72
N LEU A 534 -3.27 21.49 3.71
CA LEU A 534 -2.40 22.27 4.60
C LEU A 534 -1.95 23.62 4.02
N LYS A 535 -2.10 23.86 2.70
CA LYS A 535 -1.78 25.14 2.04
C LYS A 535 -2.91 26.15 2.07
N ARG A 536 -4.08 25.84 2.60
CA ARG A 536 -5.14 26.84 2.73
C ARG A 536 -4.61 28.00 3.56
N PRO A 537 -4.61 29.24 3.04
CA PRO A 537 -4.19 30.40 3.81
C PRO A 537 -5.09 30.51 5.03
N SER A 538 -4.51 30.71 6.19
CA SER A 538 -5.23 31.38 7.26
C SER A 538 -5.75 32.70 6.71
N ALA A 539 -7.08 32.83 6.61
CA ALA A 539 -7.77 34.05 6.20
C ALA A 539 -7.35 35.24 7.04
#